data_bda8f83a7f96661259f2900005eaca82
#
_entry.id   bda8f83a7f96661259f2900005eaca82
#
_cell.length_a   1.000
_cell.length_b   1.000
_cell.length_c   1.000
_cell.angle_alpha   90.00
_cell.angle_beta   90.00
_cell.angle_gamma   90.00
#
_symmetry.space_group_name_H-M   'P 1'
#
loop_
_entity.id
_entity.type
_entity.pdbx_description
1 polymer ?
#
loop_
_entity_poly.entity_id
_entity_poly.type
_entity_poly.pdbx_seq_one_letter_code
_entity_poly.pdbx_strand_id
1 'polypeptide(L)'
;MTTSFYISIRYFFSKKKINIVNIIVFLSILSIGVSTFSLSTILFVFSGLEYLNKKFYQIHYSDITISCLNEKDFFIDDNILTKKIKSIQGILACSKIMEKQVFLYYNNHEYFITLKGVDMEYEKVMNKFKKINLKNNKSDFLSIYVGWSSMISYFPMLFSSIKNNPLQILILDYQKNAFDSFLMKKKVFIKGVFHFSPKMDKKYLFCNLHELQNTIKKKVFHTLEIKIHDKADIHNLKNILIKKLGPKFKIITRTEKEIILHKVINTEKIFIYFLFTLITLITGFNLFSAIFILQLDKIKELFTLWSIGFSLYRIKMIFFYMGLIITIFGCLSGLFISYIISFIQEKYKIFKIAKIIPFPIKITIEDSYMVICIIIIIGLIISFFSLKRINNMIYYR
;
A
#
# COMPACT_ATOMS: atom_id res chain seq x y z
N MET A 1 -32.24 4.30 34.54
CA MET A 1 -31.38 4.64 33.39
C MET A 1 -31.94 5.78 32.54
N THR A 2 -33.19 5.77 32.22
CA THR A 2 -33.89 6.74 31.37
C THR A 2 -33.80 8.21 31.85
N THR A 3 -33.94 8.48 33.16
CA THR A 3 -33.93 9.84 33.72
C THR A 3 -32.55 10.52 33.61
N SER A 4 -31.44 9.84 33.90
CA SER A 4 -30.11 10.38 33.81
C SER A 4 -29.72 10.68 32.34
N PHE A 5 -30.13 9.85 31.42
CA PHE A 5 -29.92 10.05 29.98
C PHE A 5 -30.74 11.26 29.47
N TYR A 6 -31.98 11.39 29.88
CA TYR A 6 -32.82 12.53 29.51
C TYR A 6 -32.25 13.85 30.02
N ILE A 7 -31.76 13.88 31.27
CA ILE A 7 -31.11 15.06 31.82
C ILE A 7 -29.83 15.42 31.06
N SER A 8 -29.02 14.42 30.67
CA SER A 8 -27.81 14.65 29.89
C SER A 8 -28.07 15.31 28.54
N ILE A 9 -29.07 14.84 27.81
CA ILE A 9 -29.51 15.45 26.54
C ILE A 9 -29.99 16.89 26.75
N ARG A 10 -30.79 17.13 27.80
CA ARG A 10 -31.28 18.48 28.10
C ARG A 10 -30.13 19.42 28.48
N TYR A 11 -29.14 18.98 29.20
CA TYR A 11 -27.94 19.78 29.52
C TYR A 11 -27.13 20.08 28.28
N PHE A 12 -26.97 19.12 27.36
CA PHE A 12 -26.25 19.29 26.10
C PHE A 12 -26.90 20.33 25.19
N PHE A 13 -28.26 20.32 25.06
CA PHE A 13 -29.01 21.23 24.19
C PHE A 13 -29.53 22.49 24.89
N SER A 14 -29.18 22.72 26.15
CA SER A 14 -29.65 23.88 26.92
C SER A 14 -29.14 25.22 26.33
N LYS A 15 -30.03 26.00 25.75
CA LYS A 15 -29.76 27.28 25.10
C LYS A 15 -29.68 28.50 26.08
N LYS A 16 -29.25 28.32 27.31
CA LYS A 16 -28.99 29.50 28.15
C LYS A 16 -27.70 30.15 27.65
N LYS A 17 -27.79 31.49 27.35
CA LYS A 17 -26.72 32.41 26.88
C LYS A 17 -25.36 31.75 26.56
N ILE A 18 -24.67 32.18 25.50
CA ILE A 18 -23.34 31.71 25.10
C ILE A 18 -22.41 31.77 26.32
N ASN A 19 -22.32 30.69 27.06
CA ASN A 19 -21.41 30.51 28.19
C ASN A 19 -20.10 29.89 27.71
N ILE A 20 -19.01 30.27 28.33
CA ILE A 20 -17.66 29.68 28.13
C ILE A 20 -17.72 28.13 28.07
N VAL A 21 -18.61 27.53 28.85
CA VAL A 21 -18.86 26.10 28.92
C VAL A 21 -19.31 25.49 27.59
N ASN A 22 -20.24 26.18 26.88
CA ASN A 22 -20.71 25.70 25.58
C ASN A 22 -19.60 25.75 24.52
N ILE A 23 -18.70 26.75 24.60
CA ILE A 23 -17.54 26.89 23.73
C ILE A 23 -16.59 25.70 23.97
N ILE A 24 -16.33 25.32 25.22
CA ILE A 24 -15.45 24.23 25.59
C ILE A 24 -16.00 22.88 25.10
N VAL A 25 -17.31 22.66 25.25
CA VAL A 25 -17.98 21.47 24.72
C VAL A 25 -17.86 21.39 23.19
N PHE A 26 -18.11 22.50 22.52
CA PHE A 26 -17.98 22.60 21.07
C PHE A 26 -16.54 22.33 20.62
N LEU A 27 -15.53 22.92 21.27
CA LEU A 27 -14.11 22.65 21.00
C LEU A 27 -13.74 21.17 21.21
N SER A 28 -14.33 20.51 22.20
CA SER A 28 -14.12 19.09 22.44
C SER A 28 -14.72 18.23 21.33
N ILE A 29 -15.94 18.55 20.86
CA ILE A 29 -16.55 17.88 19.70
C ILE A 29 -15.68 18.07 18.46
N LEU A 30 -15.23 19.30 18.21
CA LEU A 30 -14.39 19.64 17.09
C LEU A 30 -13.04 18.89 17.15
N SER A 31 -12.42 18.84 18.31
CA SER A 31 -11.14 18.12 18.52
C SER A 31 -11.27 16.63 18.21
N ILE A 32 -12.32 15.97 18.72
CA ILE A 32 -12.61 14.56 18.41
C ILE A 32 -12.95 14.40 16.92
N GLY A 33 -13.71 15.35 16.35
CA GLY A 33 -14.07 15.35 14.94
C GLY A 33 -12.85 15.43 14.03
N VAL A 34 -11.89 16.31 14.32
CA VAL A 34 -10.62 16.41 13.58
C VAL A 34 -9.79 15.15 13.70
N SER A 35 -9.69 14.57 14.90
CA SER A 35 -8.99 13.30 15.12
C SER A 35 -9.62 12.17 14.32
N THR A 36 -10.94 12.03 14.35
CA THR A 36 -11.69 11.03 13.59
C THR A 36 -11.54 11.22 12.09
N PHE A 37 -11.67 12.47 11.63
CA PHE A 37 -11.47 12.84 10.22
C PHE A 37 -10.07 12.44 9.72
N SER A 38 -9.03 12.80 10.47
CA SER A 38 -7.65 12.53 10.10
C SER A 38 -7.38 11.03 10.02
N LEU A 39 -7.80 10.26 11.04
CA LEU A 39 -7.63 8.81 11.07
C LEU A 39 -8.36 8.14 9.91
N SER A 40 -9.64 8.44 9.69
CA SER A 40 -10.43 7.83 8.63
C SER A 40 -9.90 8.15 7.23
N THR A 41 -9.51 9.41 6.99
CA THR A 41 -8.96 9.82 5.69
C THR A 41 -7.65 9.09 5.38
N ILE A 42 -6.75 8.98 6.33
CA ILE A 42 -5.48 8.27 6.13
C ILE A 42 -5.73 6.79 5.86
N LEU A 43 -6.64 6.13 6.59
CA LEU A 43 -6.96 4.73 6.35
C LEU A 43 -7.57 4.49 4.97
N PHE A 44 -8.47 5.36 4.50
CA PHE A 44 -9.03 5.29 3.15
C PHE A 44 -7.96 5.46 2.06
N VAL A 45 -6.95 6.30 2.31
CA VAL A 45 -5.78 6.43 1.43
C VAL A 45 -4.97 5.14 1.39
N PHE A 46 -4.69 4.53 2.54
CA PHE A 46 -3.96 3.26 2.60
C PHE A 46 -4.70 2.12 1.91
N SER A 47 -6.01 2.02 2.11
CA SER A 47 -6.85 1.04 1.41
C SER A 47 -6.90 1.30 -0.10
N GLY A 48 -6.83 2.56 -0.52
CA GLY A 48 -6.67 2.95 -1.92
C GLY A 48 -5.32 2.53 -2.51
N LEU A 49 -4.23 2.74 -1.78
CA LEU A 49 -2.88 2.30 -2.17
C LEU A 49 -2.78 0.77 -2.27
N GLU A 50 -3.38 0.06 -1.31
CA GLU A 50 -3.46 -1.40 -1.33
C GLU A 50 -4.20 -1.91 -2.56
N TYR A 51 -5.35 -1.32 -2.88
CA TYR A 51 -6.13 -1.66 -4.07
C TYR A 51 -5.34 -1.41 -5.36
N LEU A 52 -4.65 -0.26 -5.47
CA LEU A 52 -3.79 0.02 -6.62
C LEU A 52 -2.63 -0.95 -6.74
N ASN A 53 -1.97 -1.27 -5.65
CA ASN A 53 -0.88 -2.24 -5.64
C ASN A 53 -1.37 -3.61 -6.09
N LYS A 54 -2.50 -4.10 -5.56
CA LYS A 54 -3.10 -5.36 -5.98
C LYS A 54 -3.41 -5.39 -7.47
N LYS A 55 -4.05 -4.35 -7.99
CA LYS A 55 -4.33 -4.22 -9.43
C LYS A 55 -3.05 -4.18 -10.27
N PHE A 56 -2.03 -3.49 -9.79
CA PHE A 56 -0.71 -3.43 -10.42
C PHE A 56 -0.08 -4.81 -10.51
N TYR A 57 -0.10 -5.59 -9.43
CA TYR A 57 0.45 -6.94 -9.40
C TYR A 57 -0.27 -7.90 -10.34
N GLN A 58 -1.60 -7.84 -10.39
CA GLN A 58 -2.41 -8.66 -11.30
C GLN A 58 -2.07 -8.45 -12.77
N ILE A 59 -1.61 -7.25 -13.12
CA ILE A 59 -1.33 -6.88 -14.51
C ILE A 59 0.13 -7.18 -14.90
N HIS A 60 1.06 -7.10 -13.95
CA HIS A 60 2.50 -7.06 -14.23
C HIS A 60 3.27 -8.30 -13.77
N TYR A 61 2.61 -9.25 -13.13
CA TYR A 61 3.25 -10.49 -12.69
C TYR A 61 2.60 -11.72 -13.32
N SER A 62 3.44 -12.71 -13.61
CA SER A 62 3.01 -14.04 -14.03
C SER A 62 2.26 -14.76 -12.92
N ASP A 63 1.44 -15.75 -13.26
CA ASP A 63 0.64 -16.49 -12.29
C ASP A 63 1.51 -17.37 -11.38
N ILE A 64 2.57 -18.00 -11.93
CA ILE A 64 3.56 -18.78 -11.19
C ILE A 64 4.96 -18.41 -11.69
N THR A 65 5.89 -18.27 -10.75
CA THR A 65 7.31 -18.04 -11.01
C THR A 65 8.12 -19.16 -10.40
N ILE A 66 9.02 -19.76 -11.17
CA ILE A 66 9.94 -20.80 -10.73
C ILE A 66 11.36 -20.26 -10.82
N SER A 67 12.11 -20.32 -9.72
CA SER A 67 13.52 -19.93 -9.64
C SER A 67 14.32 -21.01 -8.95
N CYS A 68 15.65 -21.01 -9.08
CA CYS A 68 16.51 -21.84 -8.25
C CYS A 68 16.45 -21.36 -6.80
N LEU A 69 16.66 -22.27 -5.83
CA LEU A 69 16.68 -21.97 -4.40
C LEU A 69 17.83 -21.03 -4.06
N ASN A 70 19.02 -21.28 -4.63
CA ASN A 70 20.15 -20.37 -4.52
C ASN A 70 20.09 -19.38 -5.66
N GLU A 71 20.15 -18.09 -5.34
CA GLU A 71 20.10 -16.99 -6.32
C GLU A 71 21.29 -17.00 -7.30
N LYS A 72 22.37 -17.72 -6.96
CA LYS A 72 23.56 -17.90 -7.82
C LYS A 72 23.42 -19.03 -8.83
N ASP A 73 22.44 -19.93 -8.65
CA ASP A 73 22.23 -21.06 -9.53
C ASP A 73 21.39 -20.66 -10.75
N PHE A 74 21.67 -21.32 -11.87
CA PHE A 74 21.03 -21.08 -13.15
C PHE A 74 20.41 -22.34 -13.68
N PHE A 75 19.34 -22.21 -14.43
CA PHE A 75 18.85 -23.28 -15.27
C PHE A 75 19.71 -23.36 -16.55
N ILE A 76 20.14 -24.55 -16.91
CA ILE A 76 20.70 -24.78 -18.23
C ILE A 76 19.57 -24.62 -19.27
N ASP A 77 19.82 -23.88 -20.33
CA ASP A 77 18.83 -23.66 -21.38
C ASP A 77 18.72 -24.90 -22.29
N ASP A 78 18.27 -26.01 -21.71
CA ASP A 78 17.76 -27.16 -22.43
C ASP A 78 16.22 -27.05 -22.55
N ASN A 79 15.66 -27.42 -23.66
CA ASN A 79 14.21 -27.36 -23.88
C ASN A 79 13.44 -28.45 -23.11
N ILE A 80 14.12 -29.34 -22.38
CA ILE A 80 13.52 -30.46 -21.68
C ILE A 80 12.62 -29.99 -20.52
N LEU A 81 13.11 -29.04 -19.70
CA LEU A 81 12.36 -28.47 -18.57
C LEU A 81 11.09 -27.74 -19.04
N THR A 82 11.22 -26.93 -20.05
CA THR A 82 10.06 -26.18 -20.59
C THR A 82 9.04 -27.10 -21.23
N LYS A 83 9.46 -28.15 -21.95
CA LYS A 83 8.56 -29.18 -22.51
C LYS A 83 7.83 -29.91 -21.39
N LYS A 84 8.53 -30.36 -20.32
CA LYS A 84 7.92 -31.01 -19.16
C LYS A 84 6.92 -30.14 -18.43
N ILE A 85 7.15 -28.83 -18.34
CA ILE A 85 6.23 -27.90 -17.71
C ILE A 85 5.02 -27.66 -18.60
N LYS A 86 5.20 -27.43 -19.90
CA LYS A 86 4.11 -27.21 -20.87
C LYS A 86 3.19 -28.43 -21.03
N SER A 87 3.68 -29.64 -20.76
CA SER A 87 2.85 -30.85 -20.80
C SER A 87 1.87 -30.97 -19.62
N ILE A 88 1.95 -30.09 -18.62
CA ILE A 88 1.04 -30.10 -17.48
C ILE A 88 -0.28 -29.44 -17.86
N GLN A 89 -1.37 -30.17 -17.69
CA GLN A 89 -2.71 -29.67 -17.95
C GLN A 89 -3.02 -28.42 -17.08
N GLY A 90 -3.50 -27.35 -17.69
CA GLY A 90 -3.78 -26.08 -17.01
C GLY A 90 -2.72 -24.99 -17.24
N ILE A 91 -1.57 -25.31 -17.84
CA ILE A 91 -0.55 -24.31 -18.20
C ILE A 91 -0.80 -23.80 -19.62
N LEU A 92 -0.94 -22.48 -19.76
CA LEU A 92 -1.17 -21.81 -21.05
C LEU A 92 0.14 -21.48 -21.77
N ALA A 93 1.09 -20.89 -21.05
CA ALA A 93 2.38 -20.47 -21.60
C ALA A 93 3.46 -20.49 -20.52
N CYS A 94 4.70 -20.67 -20.96
CA CYS A 94 5.89 -20.66 -20.09
C CYS A 94 7.02 -19.92 -20.78
N SER A 95 7.58 -18.91 -20.14
CA SER A 95 8.64 -18.05 -20.66
C SER A 95 9.90 -18.17 -19.80
N LYS A 96 11.06 -18.20 -20.47
CA LYS A 96 12.39 -18.18 -19.86
C LYS A 96 12.87 -16.77 -19.68
N ILE A 97 13.42 -16.47 -18.51
CA ILE A 97 13.86 -15.12 -18.17
C ILE A 97 15.27 -15.15 -17.60
N MET A 98 16.08 -14.21 -18.04
CA MET A 98 17.41 -13.94 -17.53
C MET A 98 17.49 -12.47 -17.07
N GLU A 99 17.73 -12.25 -15.77
CA GLU A 99 17.90 -10.91 -15.22
C GLU A 99 19.39 -10.69 -14.89
N LYS A 100 19.94 -9.56 -15.32
CA LYS A 100 21.29 -9.12 -14.99
C LYS A 100 21.28 -7.63 -14.63
N GLN A 101 22.00 -7.31 -13.58
CA GLN A 101 22.26 -5.91 -13.25
C GLN A 101 23.35 -5.38 -14.17
N VAL A 102 23.12 -4.22 -14.76
CA VAL A 102 23.99 -3.60 -15.73
C VAL A 102 24.15 -2.11 -15.46
N PHE A 103 25.31 -1.57 -15.81
CA PHE A 103 25.48 -0.14 -15.90
C PHE A 103 25.27 0.30 -17.35
N LEU A 104 24.35 1.22 -17.55
CA LEU A 104 24.11 1.85 -18.84
C LEU A 104 24.87 3.17 -18.89
N TYR A 105 25.77 3.27 -19.85
CA TYR A 105 26.62 4.43 -20.08
C TYR A 105 26.03 5.32 -21.17
N TYR A 106 25.78 6.58 -20.83
CA TYR A 106 25.32 7.57 -21.78
C TYR A 106 25.77 8.98 -21.36
N ASN A 107 26.45 9.71 -22.26
CA ASN A 107 26.95 11.10 -22.05
C ASN A 107 27.69 11.30 -20.72
N ASN A 108 28.63 10.44 -20.40
CA ASN A 108 29.42 10.42 -19.15
C ASN A 108 28.56 10.18 -17.86
N HIS A 109 27.32 9.77 -18.01
CA HIS A 109 26.49 9.34 -16.89
C HIS A 109 26.31 7.82 -16.87
N GLU A 110 26.34 7.28 -15.66
CA GLU A 110 26.13 5.86 -15.40
C GLU A 110 24.77 5.66 -14.77
N TYR A 111 23.97 4.75 -15.32
CA TYR A 111 22.66 4.39 -14.78
C TYR A 111 22.65 2.91 -14.41
N PHE A 112 22.38 2.61 -13.14
CA PHE A 112 22.27 1.25 -12.65
C PHE A 112 20.86 0.72 -12.90
N ILE A 113 20.73 -0.26 -13.80
CA ILE A 113 19.44 -0.75 -14.30
C ILE A 113 19.48 -2.27 -14.41
N THR A 114 18.34 -2.93 -14.29
CA THR A 114 18.22 -4.38 -14.49
C THR A 114 17.86 -4.69 -15.94
N LEU A 115 18.73 -5.40 -16.64
CA LEU A 115 18.48 -5.92 -17.98
C LEU A 115 17.75 -7.26 -17.88
N LYS A 116 16.56 -7.34 -18.45
CA LYS A 116 15.69 -8.54 -18.47
C LYS A 116 15.63 -9.11 -19.88
N GLY A 117 16.37 -10.21 -20.10
CA GLY A 117 16.29 -10.99 -21.32
C GLY A 117 15.09 -11.92 -21.27
N VAL A 118 14.23 -11.85 -22.28
CA VAL A 118 12.98 -12.61 -22.35
C VAL A 118 12.86 -13.33 -23.70
N ASP A 119 12.18 -14.48 -23.72
CA ASP A 119 11.91 -15.23 -24.94
C ASP A 119 10.64 -14.73 -25.65
N MET A 120 10.35 -15.25 -26.84
CA MET A 120 9.18 -14.87 -27.63
C MET A 120 7.84 -15.24 -26.96
N GLU A 121 7.84 -16.21 -26.05
CA GLU A 121 6.63 -16.64 -25.35
C GLU A 121 6.23 -15.67 -24.21
N TYR A 122 7.13 -14.78 -23.83
CA TYR A 122 6.87 -13.78 -22.79
C TYR A 122 5.64 -12.92 -23.09
N GLU A 123 5.38 -12.65 -24.36
CA GLU A 123 4.17 -11.92 -24.77
C GLU A 123 2.86 -12.65 -24.45
N LYS A 124 2.89 -13.99 -24.43
CA LYS A 124 1.74 -14.83 -24.04
C LYS A 124 1.57 -14.91 -22.52
N VAL A 125 2.68 -14.84 -21.79
CA VAL A 125 2.67 -14.86 -20.33
C VAL A 125 2.22 -13.51 -19.78
N MET A 126 2.64 -12.41 -20.41
CA MET A 126 2.36 -11.03 -20.01
C MET A 126 1.51 -10.31 -21.04
N ASN A 127 0.19 -10.28 -20.82
CA ASN A 127 -0.78 -9.72 -21.78
C ASN A 127 -0.54 -8.26 -22.21
N LYS A 128 0.15 -7.46 -21.40
CA LYS A 128 0.50 -6.07 -21.76
C LYS A 128 1.76 -5.92 -22.61
N PHE A 129 2.52 -7.00 -22.78
CA PHE A 129 3.78 -6.98 -23.52
C PHE A 129 3.60 -7.07 -25.05
N LYS A 130 2.39 -7.13 -25.55
CA LYS A 130 2.02 -7.36 -26.97
C LYS A 130 2.58 -6.35 -27.98
N LYS A 131 3.24 -5.29 -27.54
CA LYS A 131 3.78 -4.24 -28.45
C LYS A 131 5.30 -4.32 -28.63
N ILE A 132 5.99 -5.28 -28.04
CA ILE A 132 7.45 -5.40 -28.10
C ILE A 132 7.80 -6.50 -29.08
N ASN A 133 8.32 -6.12 -30.25
CA ASN A 133 8.71 -7.09 -31.28
C ASN A 133 10.10 -7.67 -30.95
N LEU A 134 10.13 -8.78 -30.25
CA LEU A 134 11.35 -9.47 -29.78
C LEU A 134 12.05 -10.29 -30.89
N LYS A 135 11.76 -10.07 -32.17
CA LYS A 135 12.43 -10.80 -33.27
C LYS A 135 13.96 -10.57 -33.22
N ASN A 136 14.68 -11.67 -33.36
CA ASN A 136 16.16 -11.66 -33.42
C ASN A 136 16.65 -10.75 -34.58
N ASN A 137 17.50 -9.80 -34.28
CA ASN A 137 18.31 -9.12 -35.29
C ASN A 137 19.68 -9.78 -35.35
N LYS A 138 20.15 -10.08 -36.56
CA LYS A 138 21.50 -10.60 -36.80
C LYS A 138 22.60 -9.51 -36.71
N SER A 139 22.43 -8.50 -35.86
CA SER A 139 23.38 -7.41 -35.71
C SER A 139 24.33 -7.65 -34.52
N ASP A 140 25.55 -7.16 -34.59
CA ASP A 140 26.53 -7.19 -33.50
C ASP A 140 26.13 -6.37 -32.26
N PHE A 141 25.02 -5.64 -32.33
CA PHE A 141 24.47 -4.79 -31.30
C PHE A 141 23.37 -5.50 -30.54
N LEU A 142 23.34 -5.33 -29.21
CA LEU A 142 22.24 -5.82 -28.39
C LEU A 142 21.02 -4.88 -28.53
N SER A 143 19.89 -5.42 -28.98
CA SER A 143 18.64 -4.66 -29.11
C SER A 143 17.91 -4.56 -27.80
N ILE A 144 17.71 -3.33 -27.27
CA ILE A 144 17.00 -3.10 -26.01
C ILE A 144 15.71 -2.32 -26.19
N TYR A 145 14.78 -2.56 -25.28
CA TYR A 145 13.57 -1.77 -25.09
C TYR A 145 13.69 -1.01 -23.77
N VAL A 146 13.41 0.29 -23.79
CA VAL A 146 13.56 1.20 -22.66
C VAL A 146 12.20 1.62 -22.14
N GLY A 147 12.06 1.75 -20.82
CA GLY A 147 10.83 2.25 -20.24
C GLY A 147 10.61 3.74 -20.53
N TRP A 148 9.35 4.13 -20.78
CA TRP A 148 8.98 5.51 -21.10
C TRP A 148 9.46 6.51 -20.06
N SER A 149 9.31 6.18 -18.76
CA SER A 149 9.78 7.06 -17.68
C SER A 149 11.30 7.16 -17.61
N SER A 150 12.04 6.09 -17.95
CA SER A 150 13.50 6.14 -18.10
C SER A 150 13.91 7.00 -19.27
N MET A 151 13.18 6.87 -20.38
CA MET A 151 13.45 7.65 -21.59
C MET A 151 13.35 9.14 -21.31
N ILE A 152 12.29 9.58 -20.62
CA ILE A 152 12.11 11.00 -20.27
C ILE A 152 13.15 11.47 -19.22
N SER A 153 13.44 10.65 -18.20
CA SER A 153 14.27 11.08 -17.07
C SER A 153 15.75 11.02 -17.37
N TYR A 154 16.21 10.00 -18.11
CA TYR A 154 17.64 9.73 -18.32
C TYR A 154 18.12 10.08 -19.72
N PHE A 155 17.21 10.08 -20.71
CA PHE A 155 17.56 10.21 -22.11
C PHE A 155 16.73 11.24 -22.87
N PRO A 156 16.50 12.45 -22.33
CA PRO A 156 15.65 13.45 -22.98
C PRO A 156 16.13 13.85 -24.37
N MET A 157 17.43 13.72 -24.67
CA MET A 157 18.04 14.06 -25.95
C MET A 157 18.10 12.89 -26.95
N LEU A 158 17.74 11.66 -26.56
CA LEU A 158 17.80 10.51 -27.47
C LEU A 158 16.78 10.57 -28.60
N PHE A 159 15.72 11.35 -28.46
CA PHE A 159 14.77 11.58 -29.56
C PHE A 159 15.39 12.31 -30.75
N SER A 160 16.45 13.09 -30.53
CA SER A 160 17.11 13.87 -31.58
C SER A 160 18.45 13.29 -32.07
N SER A 161 19.09 12.37 -31.34
CA SER A 161 20.50 11.99 -31.55
C SER A 161 20.80 10.49 -31.61
N ILE A 162 19.82 9.63 -31.88
CA ILE A 162 19.99 8.16 -31.92
C ILE A 162 21.10 7.68 -32.87
N LYS A 163 21.51 8.52 -33.84
CA LYS A 163 22.53 8.15 -34.86
C LYS A 163 23.96 8.32 -34.42
N ASN A 164 24.30 9.24 -33.54
CA ASN A 164 25.70 9.68 -33.36
C ASN A 164 26.44 9.17 -32.12
N ASN A 165 25.74 8.75 -31.02
CA ASN A 165 26.40 8.19 -29.85
C ASN A 165 25.79 6.84 -29.45
N PRO A 166 26.48 5.72 -29.73
CA PRO A 166 25.99 4.42 -29.35
C PRO A 166 26.00 4.29 -27.82
N LEU A 167 24.81 3.96 -27.27
CA LEU A 167 24.68 3.55 -25.88
C LEU A 167 25.58 2.34 -25.61
N GLN A 168 26.19 2.28 -24.44
CA GLN A 168 27.00 1.15 -24.01
C GLN A 168 26.45 0.57 -22.72
N ILE A 169 26.41 -0.76 -22.64
CA ILE A 169 26.08 -1.48 -21.41
C ILE A 169 27.34 -2.16 -20.89
N LEU A 170 27.55 -2.02 -19.59
CA LEU A 170 28.53 -2.77 -18.83
C LEU A 170 27.83 -3.87 -18.05
N ILE A 171 28.11 -5.12 -18.39
CA ILE A 171 27.56 -6.30 -17.70
C ILE A 171 28.60 -6.81 -16.71
N LEU A 172 28.22 -6.92 -15.42
CA LEU A 172 29.06 -7.48 -14.38
C LEU A 172 28.95 -9.02 -14.39
N ASP A 173 30.04 -9.74 -14.61
CA ASP A 173 30.10 -11.20 -14.43
C ASP A 173 30.77 -11.56 -13.10
N TYR A 174 29.98 -11.87 -12.07
CA TYR A 174 30.46 -12.20 -10.71
C TYR A 174 31.05 -13.62 -10.57
N GLN A 175 31.15 -14.40 -11.63
CA GLN A 175 31.53 -15.83 -11.51
C GLN A 175 33.01 -16.14 -11.74
N LYS A 176 33.87 -15.17 -11.99
CA LYS A 176 35.30 -15.40 -12.05
C LYS A 176 35.99 -14.85 -10.80
N ASN A 177 36.97 -15.61 -10.32
CA ASN A 177 37.78 -15.34 -9.14
C ASN A 177 38.12 -13.84 -8.98
N ALA A 178 38.16 -13.37 -7.74
CA ALA A 178 38.12 -12.00 -7.26
C ALA A 178 39.05 -10.93 -7.89
N PHE A 179 39.90 -11.27 -8.85
CA PHE A 179 40.82 -10.33 -9.49
C PHE A 179 40.49 -9.96 -10.94
N ASP A 180 39.61 -10.71 -11.62
CA ASP A 180 39.21 -10.42 -13.00
C ASP A 180 37.68 -10.25 -13.10
N SER A 181 37.15 -9.17 -12.53
CA SER A 181 35.79 -8.70 -12.85
C SER A 181 35.80 -8.17 -14.28
N PHE A 182 35.56 -9.06 -15.25
CA PHE A 182 35.44 -8.66 -16.65
C PHE A 182 34.17 -7.84 -16.84
N LEU A 183 34.31 -6.54 -16.91
CA LEU A 183 33.28 -5.63 -17.39
C LEU A 183 33.12 -5.85 -18.90
N MET A 184 32.11 -6.60 -19.29
CA MET A 184 31.77 -6.78 -20.70
C MET A 184 31.11 -5.51 -21.23
N LYS A 185 31.84 -4.70 -21.98
CA LYS A 185 31.29 -3.54 -22.72
C LYS A 185 30.59 -4.05 -23.98
N LYS A 186 29.32 -3.73 -24.13
CA LYS A 186 28.55 -4.04 -25.35
C LYS A 186 27.82 -2.79 -25.82
N LYS A 187 27.89 -2.52 -27.12
CA LYS A 187 27.10 -1.46 -27.74
C LYS A 187 25.64 -1.92 -27.83
N VAL A 188 24.71 -1.01 -27.52
CA VAL A 188 23.28 -1.31 -27.56
C VAL A 188 22.53 -0.35 -28.47
N PHE A 189 21.45 -0.85 -29.03
CA PHE A 189 20.54 -0.10 -29.88
C PHE A 189 19.14 -0.11 -29.26
N ILE A 190 18.50 1.06 -29.13
CA ILE A 190 17.12 1.17 -28.67
C ILE A 190 16.19 0.82 -29.81
N LYS A 191 15.49 -0.31 -29.68
CA LYS A 191 14.53 -0.82 -30.67
C LYS A 191 13.12 -0.27 -30.44
N GLY A 192 12.79 0.06 -29.20
CA GLY A 192 11.48 0.59 -28.86
C GLY A 192 11.35 0.99 -27.40
N VAL A 193 10.19 1.52 -27.07
CA VAL A 193 9.85 2.01 -25.74
C VAL A 193 8.63 1.25 -25.22
N PHE A 194 8.66 0.87 -23.94
CA PHE A 194 7.53 0.28 -23.25
C PHE A 194 7.05 1.17 -22.11
N HIS A 195 5.80 0.99 -21.70
CA HIS A 195 5.24 1.67 -20.55
C HIS A 195 4.39 0.72 -19.70
N PHE A 196 4.85 0.47 -18.48
CA PHE A 196 4.11 -0.32 -17.48
C PHE A 196 3.69 0.54 -16.30
N SER A 197 4.68 1.12 -15.63
CA SER A 197 4.52 2.09 -14.56
C SER A 197 5.82 2.88 -14.43
N PRO A 198 5.81 4.10 -13.86
CA PRO A 198 7.01 4.90 -13.69
C PRO A 198 8.13 4.17 -12.94
N LYS A 199 7.78 3.33 -11.95
CA LYS A 199 8.74 2.56 -11.16
C LYS A 199 9.37 1.41 -11.95
N MET A 200 8.56 0.67 -12.71
CA MET A 200 9.05 -0.44 -13.53
C MET A 200 9.82 0.06 -14.75
N ASP A 201 9.35 1.11 -15.38
CA ASP A 201 10.02 1.76 -16.51
C ASP A 201 11.43 2.23 -16.16
N LYS A 202 11.64 2.70 -14.91
CA LYS A 202 12.96 3.12 -14.43
C LYS A 202 13.86 1.96 -14.01
N LYS A 203 13.28 0.83 -13.64
CA LYS A 203 14.01 -0.32 -13.10
C LYS A 203 14.51 -1.28 -14.17
N TYR A 204 13.73 -1.50 -15.24
CA TYR A 204 14.00 -2.55 -16.22
C TYR A 204 14.29 -2.04 -17.62
N LEU A 205 15.23 -2.72 -18.28
CA LEU A 205 15.40 -2.74 -19.73
C LEU A 205 15.04 -4.14 -20.22
N PHE A 206 14.37 -4.27 -21.36
CA PHE A 206 14.09 -5.58 -21.95
C PHE A 206 14.94 -5.82 -23.19
N CYS A 207 15.34 -7.08 -23.38
CA CYS A 207 16.04 -7.53 -24.58
C CYS A 207 15.63 -8.96 -24.93
N ASN A 208 16.04 -9.44 -26.09
CA ASN A 208 15.85 -10.85 -26.46
C ASN A 208 16.79 -11.73 -25.63
N LEU A 209 16.24 -12.85 -25.08
CA LEU A 209 16.99 -13.79 -24.26
C LEU A 209 18.22 -14.36 -24.99
N HIS A 210 18.06 -14.78 -26.26
CA HIS A 210 19.17 -15.35 -27.03
C HIS A 210 20.28 -14.32 -27.31
N GLU A 211 19.93 -13.07 -27.59
CA GLU A 211 20.92 -12.00 -27.76
C GLU A 211 21.71 -11.77 -26.46
N LEU A 212 21.05 -11.81 -25.31
CA LEU A 212 21.69 -11.67 -24.00
C LEU A 212 22.59 -12.88 -23.68
N GLN A 213 22.10 -14.11 -23.91
CA GLN A 213 22.87 -15.34 -23.72
C GLN A 213 24.15 -15.37 -24.61
N ASN A 214 24.01 -14.95 -25.85
CA ASN A 214 25.17 -14.86 -26.77
C ASN A 214 26.18 -13.79 -26.29
N THR A 215 25.67 -12.68 -25.75
CA THR A 215 26.55 -11.63 -25.19
C THR A 215 27.34 -12.13 -23.99
N ILE A 216 26.71 -12.88 -23.10
CA ILE A 216 27.33 -13.44 -21.88
C ILE A 216 28.08 -14.76 -22.18
N LYS A 217 27.92 -15.31 -23.37
CA LYS A 217 28.49 -16.62 -23.81
C LYS A 217 28.06 -17.79 -22.90
N LYS A 218 26.88 -17.72 -22.29
CA LYS A 218 26.31 -18.76 -21.43
C LYS A 218 24.85 -19.03 -21.82
N LYS A 219 24.53 -20.27 -22.13
CA LYS A 219 23.14 -20.71 -22.41
C LYS A 219 22.43 -21.06 -21.09
N VAL A 220 22.09 -20.06 -20.32
CA VAL A 220 21.42 -20.19 -19.01
C VAL A 220 20.30 -19.20 -18.87
N PHE A 221 19.36 -19.46 -17.95
CA PHE A 221 18.33 -18.51 -17.53
C PHE A 221 18.10 -18.61 -16.01
N HIS A 222 17.49 -17.59 -15.39
CA HIS A 222 17.32 -17.52 -13.93
C HIS A 222 15.96 -17.98 -13.47
N THR A 223 14.92 -17.63 -14.22
CA THR A 223 13.53 -17.85 -13.82
C THR A 223 12.67 -18.30 -14.99
N LEU A 224 11.65 -19.10 -14.65
CA LEU A 224 10.56 -19.45 -15.55
C LEU A 224 9.29 -18.73 -15.05
N GLU A 225 8.66 -17.98 -15.92
CA GLU A 225 7.36 -17.37 -15.67
C GLU A 225 6.28 -18.12 -16.42
N ILE A 226 5.22 -18.48 -15.71
CA ILE A 226 4.15 -19.35 -16.20
C ILE A 226 2.83 -18.60 -16.15
N LYS A 227 2.06 -18.71 -17.23
CA LYS A 227 0.66 -18.32 -17.34
C LYS A 227 -0.21 -19.54 -17.30
N ILE A 228 -1.24 -19.53 -16.47
CA ILE A 228 -2.21 -20.60 -16.35
C ILE A 228 -3.53 -20.24 -17.02
N HIS A 229 -4.36 -21.24 -17.31
CA HIS A 229 -5.73 -21.05 -17.75
C HIS A 229 -6.58 -20.46 -16.60
N ASP A 230 -7.51 -19.55 -16.92
CA ASP A 230 -8.33 -18.84 -15.90
C ASP A 230 -9.18 -19.78 -15.01
N LYS A 231 -9.46 -20.99 -15.49
CA LYS A 231 -10.22 -22.03 -14.74
C LYS A 231 -9.33 -23.00 -13.97
N ALA A 232 -8.01 -22.87 -14.03
CA ALA A 232 -7.09 -23.80 -13.40
C ALA A 232 -6.83 -23.43 -11.93
N ASP A 233 -6.80 -24.42 -11.06
CA ASP A 233 -6.47 -24.22 -9.64
C ASP A 233 -4.97 -24.04 -9.47
N ILE A 234 -4.58 -22.82 -9.04
CA ILE A 234 -3.18 -22.42 -8.83
C ILE A 234 -2.50 -23.29 -7.75
N HIS A 235 -3.22 -23.64 -6.68
CA HIS A 235 -2.66 -24.43 -5.58
C HIS A 235 -2.36 -25.87 -6.00
N ASN A 236 -3.27 -26.50 -6.71
CA ASN A 236 -3.06 -27.84 -7.26
C ASN A 236 -1.89 -27.86 -8.25
N LEU A 237 -1.83 -26.87 -9.15
CA LEU A 237 -0.73 -26.75 -10.10
C LEU A 237 0.62 -26.53 -9.41
N LYS A 238 0.68 -25.73 -8.37
CA LYS A 238 1.88 -25.55 -7.56
C LYS A 238 2.35 -26.90 -6.96
N ASN A 239 1.44 -27.66 -6.36
CA ASN A 239 1.78 -28.95 -5.77
C ASN A 239 2.29 -29.96 -6.81
N ILE A 240 1.69 -29.98 -8.00
CA ILE A 240 2.16 -30.81 -9.12
C ILE A 240 3.56 -30.40 -9.56
N LEU A 241 3.81 -29.10 -9.67
CA LEU A 241 5.12 -28.56 -10.04
C LEU A 241 6.20 -28.88 -9.00
N ILE A 242 5.88 -28.75 -7.70
CA ILE A 242 6.81 -29.13 -6.62
C ILE A 242 7.18 -30.62 -6.70
N LYS A 243 6.18 -31.50 -6.90
CA LYS A 243 6.43 -32.93 -7.02
C LYS A 243 7.26 -33.30 -8.26
N LYS A 244 7.04 -32.61 -9.40
CA LYS A 244 7.76 -32.90 -10.67
C LYS A 244 9.17 -32.33 -10.73
N LEU A 245 9.40 -31.16 -10.11
CA LEU A 245 10.67 -30.44 -10.20
C LEU A 245 11.61 -30.71 -9.01
N GLY A 246 11.05 -31.16 -7.87
CA GLY A 246 11.82 -31.47 -6.67
C GLY A 246 12.20 -30.23 -5.82
N PRO A 247 12.91 -30.43 -4.69
CA PRO A 247 13.16 -29.39 -3.69
C PRO A 247 14.21 -28.35 -4.07
N LYS A 248 14.90 -28.52 -5.20
CA LYS A 248 15.94 -27.58 -5.68
C LYS A 248 15.36 -26.26 -6.20
N PHE A 249 14.05 -26.19 -6.41
CA PHE A 249 13.39 -25.06 -7.04
C PHE A 249 12.41 -24.37 -6.09
N LYS A 250 12.46 -23.06 -6.10
CA LYS A 250 11.52 -22.20 -5.39
C LYS A 250 10.37 -21.85 -6.31
N ILE A 251 9.17 -22.30 -5.99
CA ILE A 251 7.95 -22.05 -6.76
C ILE A 251 7.08 -21.09 -5.98
N ILE A 252 6.88 -19.90 -6.55
CA ILE A 252 6.10 -18.82 -5.92
C ILE A 252 4.92 -18.50 -6.82
N THR A 253 3.73 -18.52 -6.25
CA THR A 253 2.51 -18.09 -6.94
C THR A 253 2.35 -16.57 -6.87
N ARG A 254 1.53 -16.00 -7.77
CA ARG A 254 1.19 -14.57 -7.73
C ARG A 254 0.54 -14.20 -6.40
N THR A 255 -0.36 -15.02 -5.90
CA THR A 255 -1.03 -14.82 -4.60
C THR A 255 -0.04 -14.76 -3.44
N GLU A 256 1.00 -15.59 -3.46
CA GLU A 256 2.04 -15.53 -2.42
C GLU A 256 2.89 -14.26 -2.50
N LYS A 257 3.20 -13.78 -3.71
CA LYS A 257 3.86 -12.47 -3.88
C LYS A 257 2.97 -11.32 -3.39
N GLU A 258 1.67 -11.40 -3.64
CA GLU A 258 0.67 -10.45 -3.14
C GLU A 258 0.61 -10.49 -1.60
N ILE A 259 0.62 -11.68 -0.97
CA ILE A 259 0.61 -11.85 0.49
C ILE A 259 1.82 -11.18 1.15
N ILE A 260 3.02 -11.33 0.59
CA ILE A 260 4.23 -10.69 1.12
C ILE A 260 4.07 -9.16 1.14
N LEU A 261 3.51 -8.58 0.08
CA LEU A 261 3.22 -7.14 0.04
C LEU A 261 2.13 -6.73 1.01
N HIS A 262 1.03 -7.50 1.08
CA HIS A 262 -0.03 -7.24 2.05
C HIS A 262 0.51 -7.25 3.47
N LYS A 263 1.48 -8.11 3.77
CA LYS A 263 2.12 -8.16 5.08
C LYS A 263 2.88 -6.86 5.39
N VAL A 264 3.60 -6.30 4.43
CA VAL A 264 4.27 -5.00 4.59
C VAL A 264 3.25 -3.87 4.79
N ILE A 265 2.23 -3.79 3.93
CA ILE A 265 1.19 -2.76 4.03
C ILE A 265 0.41 -2.87 5.35
N ASN A 266 0.11 -4.08 5.82
CA ASN A 266 -0.54 -4.29 7.10
C ASN A 266 0.31 -3.82 8.28
N THR A 267 1.64 -4.00 8.23
CA THR A 267 2.54 -3.49 9.27
C THR A 267 2.50 -1.96 9.31
N GLU A 268 2.49 -1.30 8.17
CA GLU A 268 2.33 0.15 8.07
C GLU A 268 0.96 0.62 8.60
N LYS A 269 -0.13 -0.10 8.28
CA LYS A 269 -1.47 0.19 8.82
C LYS A 269 -1.51 0.08 10.35
N ILE A 270 -0.91 -0.97 10.94
CA ILE A 270 -0.85 -1.16 12.39
C ILE A 270 -0.13 0.02 13.06
N PHE A 271 0.98 0.47 12.48
CA PHE A 271 1.71 1.63 12.98
C PHE A 271 0.86 2.91 12.95
N ILE A 272 0.09 3.11 11.89
CA ILE A 272 -0.84 4.23 11.78
C ILE A 272 -1.94 4.15 12.83
N TYR A 273 -2.56 2.99 13.03
CA TYR A 273 -3.54 2.79 14.10
C TYR A 273 -2.96 3.17 15.45
N PHE A 274 -1.73 2.75 15.74
CA PHE A 274 -1.06 3.08 17.00
C PHE A 274 -0.86 4.58 17.16
N LEU A 275 -0.30 5.27 16.16
CA LEU A 275 -0.08 6.73 16.20
C LEU A 275 -1.39 7.50 16.41
N PHE A 276 -2.43 7.16 15.65
CA PHE A 276 -3.71 7.85 15.78
C PHE A 276 -4.46 7.51 17.06
N THR A 277 -4.26 6.32 17.60
CA THR A 277 -4.77 5.99 18.95
C THR A 277 -4.13 6.90 20.00
N LEU A 278 -2.82 7.15 19.91
CA LEU A 278 -2.14 8.11 20.81
C LEU A 278 -2.69 9.54 20.63
N ILE A 279 -2.87 10.01 19.38
CA ILE A 279 -3.45 11.32 19.12
C ILE A 279 -4.86 11.43 19.70
N THR A 280 -5.69 10.40 19.50
CA THR A 280 -7.04 10.36 20.05
C THR A 280 -7.04 10.34 21.58
N LEU A 281 -6.08 9.69 22.19
CA LEU A 281 -5.92 9.68 23.63
C LEU A 281 -5.58 11.08 24.15
N ILE A 282 -4.69 11.81 23.47
CA ILE A 282 -4.38 13.21 23.78
C ILE A 282 -5.62 14.10 23.62
N THR A 283 -6.38 13.95 22.54
CA THR A 283 -7.64 14.71 22.35
C THR A 283 -8.69 14.36 23.41
N GLY A 284 -8.60 13.17 23.95
CA GLY A 284 -9.42 12.73 25.06
C GLY A 284 -9.21 13.52 26.37
N PHE A 285 -8.03 14.10 26.59
CA PHE A 285 -7.84 15.02 27.71
C PHE A 285 -8.69 16.30 27.56
N ASN A 286 -8.95 16.76 26.33
CA ASN A 286 -9.86 17.88 26.10
C ASN A 286 -11.30 17.49 26.46
N LEU A 287 -11.71 16.26 26.15
CA LEU A 287 -13.02 15.74 26.56
C LEU A 287 -13.12 15.64 28.10
N PHE A 288 -12.06 15.12 28.77
CA PHE A 288 -12.02 15.07 30.23
C PHE A 288 -12.17 16.44 30.84
N SER A 289 -11.42 17.43 30.35
CA SER A 289 -11.47 18.81 30.81
C SER A 289 -12.85 19.45 30.60
N ALA A 290 -13.48 19.19 29.45
CA ALA A 290 -14.80 19.67 29.15
C ALA A 290 -15.85 19.12 30.12
N ILE A 291 -15.83 17.82 30.38
CA ILE A 291 -16.75 17.17 31.35
C ILE A 291 -16.52 17.75 32.74
N PHE A 292 -15.26 17.96 33.12
CA PHE A 292 -14.92 18.52 34.42
C PHE A 292 -15.44 19.95 34.60
N ILE A 293 -15.26 20.82 33.60
CA ILE A 293 -15.77 22.20 33.65
C ILE A 293 -17.31 22.21 33.68
N LEU A 294 -17.96 21.32 32.95
CA LEU A 294 -19.41 21.12 33.03
C LEU A 294 -19.88 20.70 34.41
N GLN A 295 -19.14 19.84 35.10
CA GLN A 295 -19.44 19.43 36.48
C GLN A 295 -19.37 20.62 37.43
N LEU A 296 -18.35 21.48 37.28
CA LEU A 296 -18.21 22.71 38.09
C LEU A 296 -19.32 23.73 37.84
N ASP A 297 -19.68 23.97 36.58
CA ASP A 297 -20.75 24.89 36.21
C ASP A 297 -22.12 24.46 36.78
N LYS A 298 -22.38 23.17 36.78
CA LYS A 298 -23.65 22.60 37.21
C LYS A 298 -23.71 22.21 38.69
N ILE A 299 -22.68 22.50 39.48
CA ILE A 299 -22.54 22.01 40.85
C ILE A 299 -23.78 22.39 41.73
N LYS A 300 -24.33 23.58 41.57
CA LYS A 300 -25.52 24.02 42.33
C LYS A 300 -26.76 23.20 41.94
N GLU A 301 -26.97 22.96 40.65
CA GLU A 301 -28.09 22.14 40.16
C GLU A 301 -27.94 20.68 40.61
N LEU A 302 -26.69 20.15 40.69
CA LEU A 302 -26.41 18.80 41.19
C LEU A 302 -26.72 18.67 42.68
N PHE A 303 -26.42 19.70 43.46
CA PHE A 303 -26.73 19.71 44.89
C PHE A 303 -28.24 19.68 45.09
N THR A 304 -29.03 20.47 44.34
CA THR A 304 -30.48 20.43 44.35
C THR A 304 -31.01 19.04 44.00
N LEU A 305 -30.51 18.41 42.97
CA LEU A 305 -30.90 17.05 42.60
C LEU A 305 -30.61 16.03 43.71
N TRP A 306 -29.46 16.15 44.36
CA TRP A 306 -29.09 15.30 45.50
C TRP A 306 -30.02 15.52 46.71
N SER A 307 -30.36 16.77 47.02
CA SER A 307 -31.27 17.14 48.12
C SER A 307 -32.70 16.60 47.90
N ILE A 308 -33.13 16.43 46.65
CA ILE A 308 -34.45 15.86 46.27
C ILE A 308 -34.37 14.29 46.29
N GLY A 309 -33.21 13.68 46.65
CA GLY A 309 -33.07 12.24 46.79
C GLY A 309 -32.49 11.52 45.57
N PHE A 310 -31.90 12.22 44.63
CA PHE A 310 -31.16 11.59 43.53
C PHE A 310 -29.88 10.92 44.05
N SER A 311 -29.72 9.61 43.80
CA SER A 311 -28.51 8.90 44.21
C SER A 311 -27.26 9.44 43.50
N LEU A 312 -26.12 9.46 44.18
CA LEU A 312 -24.82 9.88 43.62
C LEU A 312 -24.47 9.11 42.34
N TYR A 313 -24.83 7.84 42.27
CA TYR A 313 -24.64 7.02 41.08
C TYR A 313 -25.39 7.57 39.86
N ARG A 314 -26.66 7.99 40.04
CA ARG A 314 -27.47 8.56 38.96
C ARG A 314 -26.91 9.90 38.50
N ILE A 315 -26.38 10.70 39.40
CA ILE A 315 -25.71 12.00 39.09
C ILE A 315 -24.45 11.76 38.25
N LYS A 316 -23.63 10.77 38.63
CA LYS A 316 -22.46 10.37 37.84
C LYS A 316 -22.82 9.95 36.43
N MET A 317 -23.87 9.14 36.27
CA MET A 317 -24.32 8.66 34.97
C MET A 317 -24.78 9.79 34.04
N ILE A 318 -25.22 10.95 34.55
CA ILE A 318 -25.51 12.11 33.70
C ILE A 318 -24.27 12.56 32.93
N PHE A 319 -23.12 12.71 33.61
CA PHE A 319 -21.88 13.15 32.99
C PHE A 319 -21.24 12.07 32.12
N PHE A 320 -21.42 10.81 32.47
CA PHE A 320 -21.01 9.69 31.63
C PHE A 320 -21.71 9.74 30.27
N TYR A 321 -23.05 9.83 30.28
CA TYR A 321 -23.83 9.97 29.04
C TYR A 321 -23.49 11.23 28.26
N MET A 322 -23.17 12.32 28.95
CA MET A 322 -22.76 13.57 28.32
C MET A 322 -21.42 13.43 27.57
N GLY A 323 -20.43 12.77 28.19
CA GLY A 323 -19.16 12.43 27.52
C GLY A 323 -19.36 11.53 26.30
N LEU A 324 -20.27 10.55 26.40
CA LEU A 324 -20.61 9.70 25.25
C LEU A 324 -21.27 10.48 24.12
N ILE A 325 -22.20 11.39 24.45
CA ILE A 325 -22.86 12.23 23.45
C ILE A 325 -21.81 13.08 22.70
N ILE A 326 -20.90 13.74 23.42
CA ILE A 326 -19.82 14.52 22.82
C ILE A 326 -18.94 13.66 21.89
N THR A 327 -18.57 12.47 22.33
CA THR A 327 -17.75 11.53 21.55
C THR A 327 -18.49 11.07 20.28
N ILE A 328 -19.76 10.71 20.38
CA ILE A 328 -20.57 10.27 19.24
C ILE A 328 -20.72 11.39 18.22
N PHE A 329 -21.08 12.61 18.65
CA PHE A 329 -21.20 13.76 17.74
C PHE A 329 -19.88 14.11 17.07
N GLY A 330 -18.76 14.10 17.81
CA GLY A 330 -17.42 14.29 17.25
C GLY A 330 -17.05 13.20 16.23
N CYS A 331 -17.30 11.93 16.56
CA CYS A 331 -17.05 10.82 15.67
C CYS A 331 -17.88 10.91 14.38
N LEU A 332 -19.19 11.14 14.50
CA LEU A 332 -20.07 11.23 13.33
C LEU A 332 -19.72 12.40 12.43
N SER A 333 -19.43 13.60 13.01
CA SER A 333 -19.05 14.77 12.23
C SER A 333 -17.72 14.56 11.50
N GLY A 334 -16.72 13.96 12.15
CA GLY A 334 -15.43 13.65 11.56
C GLY A 334 -15.53 12.63 10.42
N LEU A 335 -16.27 11.53 10.62
CA LEU A 335 -16.54 10.54 9.58
C LEU A 335 -17.28 11.17 8.40
N PHE A 336 -18.32 11.94 8.66
CA PHE A 336 -19.11 12.57 7.61
C PHE A 336 -18.25 13.45 6.69
N ILE A 337 -17.39 14.29 7.27
CA ILE A 337 -16.46 15.12 6.51
C ILE A 337 -15.47 14.26 5.73
N SER A 338 -14.92 13.19 6.34
CA SER A 338 -14.01 12.26 5.67
C SER A 338 -14.66 11.56 4.48
N TYR A 339 -15.91 11.11 4.62
CA TYR A 339 -16.68 10.51 3.53
C TYR A 339 -16.90 11.48 2.38
N ILE A 340 -17.28 12.73 2.67
CA ILE A 340 -17.48 13.74 1.63
C ILE A 340 -16.20 14.00 0.85
N ILE A 341 -15.08 14.25 1.55
CA ILE A 341 -13.80 14.54 0.89
C ILE A 341 -13.32 13.33 0.08
N SER A 342 -13.43 12.12 0.64
CA SER A 342 -13.03 10.90 -0.05
C SER A 342 -13.89 10.63 -1.29
N PHE A 343 -15.19 10.84 -1.22
CA PHE A 343 -16.11 10.70 -2.35
C PHE A 343 -15.83 11.72 -3.45
N ILE A 344 -15.58 12.99 -3.08
CA ILE A 344 -15.18 14.04 -4.03
C ILE A 344 -13.88 13.66 -4.73
N GLN A 345 -12.90 13.17 -3.99
CA GLN A 345 -11.62 12.76 -4.57
C GLN A 345 -11.75 11.55 -5.51
N GLU A 346 -12.55 10.55 -5.16
CA GLU A 346 -12.79 9.38 -5.99
C GLU A 346 -13.45 9.76 -7.32
N LYS A 347 -14.47 10.66 -7.26
CA LYS A 347 -15.24 11.07 -8.44
C LYS A 347 -14.51 12.10 -9.31
N TYR A 348 -13.96 13.14 -8.71
CA TYR A 348 -13.38 14.27 -9.46
C TYR A 348 -11.87 14.20 -9.61
N LYS A 349 -11.16 13.33 -8.86
CA LYS A 349 -9.71 13.11 -8.95
C LYS A 349 -8.92 14.43 -8.86
N ILE A 350 -9.31 15.29 -7.92
CA ILE A 350 -8.76 16.64 -7.74
C ILE A 350 -7.27 16.56 -7.39
N PHE A 351 -6.92 15.74 -6.40
CA PHE A 351 -5.54 15.54 -5.99
C PHE A 351 -4.88 14.48 -6.88
N LYS A 352 -3.77 14.84 -7.53
CA LYS A 352 -3.00 13.97 -8.42
C LYS A 352 -1.55 13.89 -7.98
N ILE A 353 -0.98 12.69 -7.99
CA ILE A 353 0.45 12.45 -7.77
C ILE A 353 1.17 12.74 -9.10
N ALA A 354 2.21 13.58 -9.05
CA ALA A 354 3.02 13.96 -10.22
C ALA A 354 2.19 14.42 -11.45
N LYS A 355 1.04 15.09 -11.22
CA LYS A 355 0.11 15.62 -12.24
C LYS A 355 -0.57 14.57 -13.14
N ILE A 356 -0.24 13.30 -13.01
CA ILE A 356 -0.70 12.25 -13.95
C ILE A 356 -1.61 11.23 -13.26
N ILE A 357 -1.23 10.74 -12.06
CA ILE A 357 -1.94 9.65 -11.38
C ILE A 357 -2.83 10.24 -10.30
N PRO A 358 -4.15 9.97 -10.30
CA PRO A 358 -5.02 10.40 -9.23
C PRO A 358 -4.59 9.77 -7.90
N PHE A 359 -4.65 10.56 -6.84
CA PHE A 359 -4.34 10.06 -5.49
C PHE A 359 -5.34 8.97 -5.12
N PRO A 360 -4.88 7.75 -4.80
CA PRO A 360 -5.76 6.62 -4.61
C PRO A 360 -6.48 6.74 -3.26
N ILE A 361 -7.79 6.79 -3.31
CA ILE A 361 -8.64 6.70 -2.12
C ILE A 361 -9.65 5.61 -2.37
N LYS A 362 -9.86 4.75 -1.39
CA LYS A 362 -10.90 3.73 -1.40
C LYS A 362 -11.59 3.69 -0.07
N ILE A 363 -12.88 4.00 -0.07
CA ILE A 363 -13.72 3.91 1.13
C ILE A 363 -14.01 2.44 1.40
N THR A 364 -13.61 1.96 2.60
CA THR A 364 -13.88 0.60 3.06
C THR A 364 -14.71 0.65 4.35
N ILE A 365 -15.65 -0.28 4.46
CA ILE A 365 -16.49 -0.40 5.65
C ILE A 365 -15.66 -0.88 6.84
N GLU A 366 -14.67 -1.74 6.60
CA GLU A 366 -13.77 -2.27 7.62
C GLU A 366 -12.98 -1.16 8.32
N ASP A 367 -12.36 -0.26 7.55
CA ASP A 367 -11.60 0.88 8.11
C ASP A 367 -12.53 1.82 8.90
N SER A 368 -13.74 2.08 8.39
CA SER A 368 -14.73 2.92 9.10
C SER A 368 -15.15 2.32 10.43
N TYR A 369 -15.39 1.01 10.47
CA TYR A 369 -15.74 0.30 11.69
C TYR A 369 -14.62 0.35 12.73
N MET A 370 -13.37 0.14 12.30
CA MET A 370 -12.20 0.25 13.17
C MET A 370 -12.04 1.65 13.78
N VAL A 371 -12.24 2.70 12.98
CA VAL A 371 -12.21 4.10 13.47
C VAL A 371 -13.26 4.31 14.56
N ILE A 372 -14.50 3.90 14.30
CA ILE A 372 -15.61 4.02 15.25
C ILE A 372 -15.29 3.29 16.56
N CYS A 373 -14.77 2.05 16.47
CA CYS A 373 -14.41 1.29 17.65
C CYS A 373 -13.33 2.00 18.49
N ILE A 374 -12.25 2.48 17.87
CA ILE A 374 -11.15 3.17 18.57
C ILE A 374 -11.70 4.42 19.29
N ILE A 375 -12.43 5.28 18.59
CA ILE A 375 -12.94 6.54 19.14
C ILE A 375 -13.94 6.29 20.29
N ILE A 376 -14.86 5.34 20.11
CA ILE A 376 -15.87 5.02 21.15
C ILE A 376 -15.19 4.41 22.39
N ILE A 377 -14.26 3.49 22.23
CA ILE A 377 -13.54 2.88 23.36
C ILE A 377 -12.80 3.95 24.15
N ILE A 378 -12.05 4.83 23.49
CA ILE A 378 -11.33 5.91 24.15
C ILE A 378 -12.31 6.88 24.85
N GLY A 379 -13.41 7.26 24.16
CA GLY A 379 -14.44 8.10 24.73
C GLY A 379 -15.12 7.50 25.97
N LEU A 380 -15.39 6.18 25.97
CA LEU A 380 -15.92 5.42 27.11
C LEU A 380 -14.94 5.46 28.29
N ILE A 381 -13.67 5.16 28.06
CA ILE A 381 -12.62 5.14 29.08
C ILE A 381 -12.52 6.52 29.75
N ILE A 382 -12.45 7.59 28.97
CA ILE A 382 -12.30 8.94 29.47
C ILE A 382 -13.53 9.41 30.22
N SER A 383 -14.72 9.15 29.68
CA SER A 383 -15.97 9.45 30.35
C SER A 383 -16.10 8.74 31.71
N PHE A 384 -15.63 7.48 31.77
CA PHE A 384 -15.59 6.71 33.01
C PHE A 384 -14.63 7.32 34.06
N PHE A 385 -13.43 7.69 33.66
CA PHE A 385 -12.43 8.32 34.55
C PHE A 385 -12.93 9.65 35.11
N SER A 386 -13.69 10.42 34.33
CA SER A 386 -14.27 11.69 34.75
C SER A 386 -15.26 11.54 35.93
N LEU A 387 -15.82 10.34 36.17
CA LEU A 387 -16.82 10.11 37.23
C LEU A 387 -16.19 10.05 38.63
N LYS A 388 -14.93 9.66 38.77
CA LYS A 388 -14.30 9.47 40.07
C LYS A 388 -14.28 10.75 40.91
N ARG A 389 -14.21 11.90 40.28
CA ARG A 389 -14.04 13.18 40.93
C ARG A 389 -15.34 13.78 41.52
N ILE A 390 -16.51 13.35 41.06
CA ILE A 390 -17.81 13.87 41.54
C ILE A 390 -18.03 13.58 43.03
N ASN A 391 -17.54 12.46 43.57
CA ASN A 391 -17.63 12.17 45.01
C ASN A 391 -16.98 13.26 45.86
N ASN A 392 -15.77 13.65 45.48
CA ASN A 392 -15.02 14.66 46.25
C ASN A 392 -15.69 16.05 46.19
N MET A 393 -16.40 16.38 45.12
CA MET A 393 -17.09 17.67 44.97
C MET A 393 -18.36 17.81 45.84
N ILE A 394 -19.02 16.70 46.12
CA ILE A 394 -20.28 16.70 46.89
C ILE A 394 -20.00 16.50 48.38
N TYR A 395 -18.95 15.77 48.80
CA TYR A 395 -18.62 15.52 50.20
C TYR A 395 -17.81 16.65 50.87
N TYR A 396 -17.11 17.49 50.11
CA TYR A 396 -16.27 18.56 50.65
C TYR A 396 -16.97 19.96 50.70
N ARG A 397 -18.27 19.98 50.50
CA ARG A 397 -19.11 21.17 50.70
C ARG A 397 -20.31 20.84 51.59
#